data_10869d9930cc785fa9a20997b9620a48
#
_entry.id   10869d9930cc785fa9a20997b9620a48
#
_cell.length_a   1.000
_cell.length_b   1.000
_cell.length_c   1.000
_cell.angle_alpha   90.00
_cell.angle_beta   90.00
_cell.angle_gamma   90.00
#
_symmetry.space_group_name_H-M   'P 1'
#
loop_
_entity.id
_entity.type
_entity.pdbx_description
1 polymer ?
#
loop_
_entity_poly.entity_id
_entity_poly.type
_entity_poly.pdbx_seq_one_letter_code
_entity_poly.pdbx_strand_id
1 'polypeptide(L)'
;SKIRFRVTEASGVTFTSDDWRVVSVPRKAGMMASRTDLCTDPAECFDTEWAHFEEDGKTFAFYSLESVLTPRAEIPVTAGTYEEQYALREKQDKTPTGAGIEVANGDYTYAPKTGTCVQLRGDIRYKDASSGVEISTDVVYTIHLGGVEGVDDYNLLRNTYYTYNVKIVSVDKIIIEVDSSKKTEEDEQRPGAEGDVVMALQIKELD
;
A
#
# COMPACT_ATOMS: atom_id res chain seq x y z
N SER A 1 6.23 1.01 -13.09
CA SER A 1 6.92 1.34 -11.82
C SER A 1 7.39 0.09 -11.10
N LYS A 2 8.50 0.19 -10.38
CA LYS A 2 8.98 -0.81 -9.43
C LYS A 2 8.68 -0.31 -8.02
N ILE A 3 8.09 -1.16 -7.20
CA ILE A 3 7.69 -0.83 -5.83
C ILE A 3 8.42 -1.78 -4.89
N ARG A 4 9.06 -1.24 -3.86
CA ARG A 4 9.72 -2.00 -2.80
C ARG A 4 9.17 -1.60 -1.45
N PHE A 5 8.91 -2.58 -0.61
CA PHE A 5 8.51 -2.40 0.78
C PHE A 5 9.61 -2.87 1.72
N ARG A 6 9.77 -2.13 2.80
CA ARG A 6 10.61 -2.50 3.95
C ARG A 6 9.76 -2.31 5.20
N VAL A 7 9.53 -3.41 5.91
CA VAL A 7 8.73 -3.43 7.13
C VAL A 7 9.66 -3.46 8.34
N THR A 8 9.39 -2.60 9.30
CA THR A 8 10.10 -2.51 10.58
C THR A 8 9.09 -2.43 11.71
N GLU A 9 9.52 -2.67 12.93
CA GLU A 9 8.69 -2.58 14.12
C GLU A 9 9.12 -1.41 15.02
N ALA A 10 8.16 -0.84 15.75
CA ALA A 10 8.46 0.06 16.84
C ALA A 10 9.06 -0.69 18.03
N SER A 11 9.72 0.04 18.93
CA SER A 11 10.28 -0.56 20.14
C SER A 11 9.19 -1.24 20.99
N GLY A 12 9.42 -2.50 21.34
CA GLY A 12 8.46 -3.30 22.12
C GLY A 12 7.32 -3.91 21.30
N VAL A 13 7.34 -3.75 19.98
CA VAL A 13 6.40 -4.41 19.05
C VAL A 13 7.14 -5.54 18.35
N THR A 14 6.47 -6.67 18.20
CA THR A 14 6.90 -7.78 17.35
C THR A 14 5.84 -8.01 16.29
N PHE A 15 6.25 -8.03 15.03
CA PHE A 15 5.40 -8.38 13.89
C PHE A 15 6.01 -9.56 13.14
N THR A 16 5.26 -10.65 13.09
CA THR A 16 5.63 -11.82 12.28
C THR A 16 4.80 -11.77 10.99
N SER A 17 5.47 -11.47 9.90
CA SER A 17 4.82 -11.37 8.59
C SER A 17 4.44 -12.76 8.06
N ASP A 18 3.23 -12.89 7.54
CA ASP A 18 2.80 -14.09 6.81
C ASP A 18 2.93 -13.84 5.31
N ASP A 19 2.08 -12.99 4.78
CA ASP A 19 1.91 -12.76 3.35
C ASP A 19 1.61 -11.29 3.05
N TRP A 20 1.78 -10.95 1.77
CA TRP A 20 1.33 -9.68 1.20
C TRP A 20 0.61 -9.90 -0.12
N ARG A 21 -0.20 -8.94 -0.53
CA ARG A 21 -0.81 -8.90 -1.87
C ARG A 21 -1.00 -7.48 -2.35
N VAL A 22 -1.23 -7.32 -3.65
CA VAL A 22 -1.61 -6.05 -4.25
C VAL A 22 -3.07 -6.10 -4.65
N VAL A 23 -3.81 -5.06 -4.31
CA VAL A 23 -5.25 -4.94 -4.57
C VAL A 23 -5.47 -3.80 -5.56
N SER A 24 -6.48 -3.92 -6.40
CA SER A 24 -6.85 -2.95 -7.43
C SER A 24 -5.72 -2.62 -8.40
N VAL A 25 -5.03 -3.64 -8.90
CA VAL A 25 -4.00 -3.47 -9.94
C VAL A 25 -4.68 -3.19 -11.28
N PRO A 26 -4.31 -2.10 -12.00
CA PRO A 26 -4.85 -1.83 -13.32
C PRO A 26 -4.56 -2.94 -14.32
N ARG A 27 -5.56 -3.36 -15.11
CA ARG A 27 -5.38 -4.33 -16.22
C ARG A 27 -4.81 -3.68 -17.48
N LYS A 28 -4.86 -2.35 -17.56
CA LYS A 28 -4.45 -1.58 -18.73
C LYS A 28 -3.61 -0.38 -18.33
N ALA A 29 -2.63 -0.03 -19.15
CA ALA A 29 -1.85 1.20 -19.03
C ALA A 29 -1.74 1.90 -20.39
N GLY A 30 -1.54 3.21 -20.37
CA GLY A 30 -1.28 3.98 -21.59
C GLY A 30 0.12 3.68 -22.12
N MET A 31 0.25 3.41 -23.43
CA MET A 31 1.57 3.10 -24.01
C MET A 31 2.44 4.34 -24.20
N MET A 32 1.87 5.47 -24.61
CA MET A 32 2.62 6.66 -25.06
C MET A 32 2.46 7.91 -24.21
N ALA A 33 1.36 8.05 -23.48
CA ALA A 33 1.12 9.20 -22.61
C ALA A 33 0.48 8.74 -21.31
N SER A 34 0.79 9.43 -20.22
CA SER A 34 0.05 9.27 -18.97
C SER A 34 -1.41 9.61 -19.24
N ARG A 35 -2.28 8.69 -18.89
CA ARG A 35 -3.73 8.92 -18.89
C ARG A 35 -4.16 9.18 -17.48
N THR A 36 -4.88 10.26 -17.28
CA THR A 36 -5.62 10.50 -16.05
C THR A 36 -6.80 9.54 -15.98
N ASP A 37 -7.15 9.13 -14.78
CA ASP A 37 -8.32 8.30 -14.49
C ASP A 37 -8.37 6.95 -15.23
N LEU A 38 -7.20 6.32 -15.36
CA LEU A 38 -7.11 4.92 -15.77
C LEU A 38 -7.60 4.02 -14.62
N CYS A 39 -8.47 3.07 -14.95
CA CYS A 39 -9.00 2.13 -13.96
C CYS A 39 -9.92 2.77 -12.92
N THR A 40 -10.86 3.59 -13.36
CA THR A 40 -11.92 4.13 -12.49
C THR A 40 -13.03 3.11 -12.19
N ASP A 41 -13.14 2.07 -13.03
CA ASP A 41 -14.08 0.96 -12.84
C ASP A 41 -13.34 -0.21 -12.15
N PRO A 42 -13.85 -0.73 -11.01
CA PRO A 42 -13.31 -1.92 -10.36
C PRO A 42 -13.19 -3.14 -11.29
N ALA A 43 -14.04 -3.28 -12.30
CA ALA A 43 -13.95 -4.36 -13.30
C ALA A 43 -12.69 -4.29 -14.18
N GLU A 44 -12.06 -3.12 -14.27
CA GLU A 44 -10.80 -2.93 -14.99
C GLU A 44 -9.56 -3.17 -14.12
N CYS A 45 -9.75 -3.56 -12.87
CA CYS A 45 -8.70 -3.88 -11.92
C CYS A 45 -8.75 -5.36 -11.54
N PHE A 46 -7.72 -5.83 -10.87
CA PHE A 46 -7.66 -7.17 -10.28
C PHE A 46 -6.83 -7.16 -9.01
N ASP A 47 -7.05 -8.15 -8.16
CA ASP A 47 -6.23 -8.41 -6.98
C ASP A 47 -5.26 -9.55 -7.30
N THR A 48 -4.03 -9.45 -6.77
CA THR A 48 -3.08 -10.56 -6.87
C THR A 48 -3.40 -11.62 -5.83
N GLU A 49 -2.88 -12.83 -6.05
CA GLU A 49 -2.81 -13.82 -4.97
C GLU A 49 -1.89 -13.33 -3.85
N TRP A 50 -2.02 -13.95 -2.69
CA TRP A 50 -1.10 -13.73 -1.58
C TRP A 50 0.28 -14.29 -1.89
N ALA A 51 1.32 -13.54 -1.61
CA ALA A 51 2.73 -13.90 -1.81
C ALA A 51 3.50 -13.78 -0.49
N HIS A 52 4.51 -14.61 -0.32
CA HIS A 52 5.37 -14.56 0.86
C HIS A 52 6.36 -13.40 0.80
N PHE A 53 6.80 -12.93 1.95
CA PHE A 53 7.91 -12.01 2.07
C PHE A 53 9.23 -12.65 1.60
N GLU A 54 10.25 -11.86 1.32
CA GLU A 54 11.61 -12.33 1.11
C GLU A 54 12.13 -13.08 2.36
N GLU A 55 13.28 -13.75 2.28
CA GLU A 55 13.82 -14.59 3.36
C GLU A 55 13.99 -13.85 4.71
N ASP A 56 14.15 -12.53 4.69
CA ASP A 56 14.23 -11.71 5.90
C ASP A 56 12.88 -11.50 6.61
N GLY A 57 11.78 -11.91 5.99
CA GLY A 57 10.42 -11.71 6.50
C GLY A 57 9.99 -10.24 6.58
N LYS A 58 10.78 -9.31 6.00
CA LYS A 58 10.62 -7.87 6.18
C LYS A 58 10.61 -7.08 4.88
N THR A 59 11.08 -7.67 3.80
CA THR A 59 11.14 -7.01 2.50
C THR A 59 10.37 -7.78 1.43
N PHE A 60 9.90 -7.05 0.43
CA PHE A 60 9.39 -7.59 -0.81
C PHE A 60 9.38 -6.49 -1.88
N ALA A 61 9.32 -6.88 -3.14
CA ALA A 61 9.24 -5.97 -4.26
C ALA A 61 8.36 -6.55 -5.38
N PHE A 62 7.73 -5.66 -6.13
CA PHE A 62 6.92 -6.03 -7.29
C PHE A 62 6.91 -4.92 -8.33
N TYR A 63 6.39 -5.24 -9.51
CA TYR A 63 6.14 -4.27 -10.57
C TYR A 63 4.64 -3.99 -10.68
N SER A 64 4.28 -2.72 -10.91
CA SER A 64 2.92 -2.31 -11.21
C SER A 64 2.87 -1.48 -12.48
N LEU A 65 1.72 -1.51 -13.13
CA LEU A 65 1.40 -0.58 -14.20
C LEU A 65 1.26 0.84 -13.64
N GLU A 66 1.30 1.81 -14.54
CA GLU A 66 0.98 3.20 -14.20
C GLU A 66 -0.49 3.30 -13.77
N SER A 67 -0.74 4.06 -12.72
CA SER A 67 -2.07 4.40 -12.23
C SER A 67 -2.08 5.87 -11.85
N VAL A 68 -2.94 6.65 -12.44
CA VAL A 68 -3.12 8.07 -12.14
C VAL A 68 -4.58 8.29 -11.80
N LEU A 69 -4.85 8.58 -10.54
CA LEU A 69 -6.19 8.62 -9.98
C LEU A 69 -6.41 9.89 -9.18
N THR A 70 -7.59 10.45 -9.28
CA THR A 70 -8.04 11.55 -8.45
C THR A 70 -8.54 11.03 -7.09
N PRO A 71 -8.13 11.61 -5.95
CA PRO A 71 -8.65 11.25 -4.64
C PRO A 71 -10.17 11.50 -4.58
N ARG A 72 -10.88 10.76 -3.75
CA ARG A 72 -12.32 10.96 -3.51
C ARG A 72 -12.61 12.28 -2.80
N ALA A 73 -11.73 12.68 -1.91
CA ALA A 73 -11.74 13.95 -1.20
C ALA A 73 -10.32 14.34 -0.82
N GLU A 74 -10.09 15.63 -0.61
CA GLU A 74 -8.81 16.14 -0.13
C GLU A 74 -8.64 15.85 1.36
N ILE A 75 -7.45 15.41 1.76
CA ILE A 75 -7.09 15.25 3.17
C ILE A 75 -6.84 16.65 3.75
N PRO A 76 -7.57 17.08 4.81
CA PRO A 76 -7.42 18.41 5.36
C PRO A 76 -6.00 18.67 5.88
N VAL A 77 -5.33 19.69 5.38
CA VAL A 77 -3.99 20.11 5.86
C VAL A 77 -3.96 20.48 7.34
N THR A 78 -5.12 20.78 7.91
CA THR A 78 -5.30 21.09 9.35
C THR A 78 -5.47 19.85 10.22
N ALA A 79 -5.45 18.66 9.65
CA ALA A 79 -5.72 17.40 10.36
C ALA A 79 -4.54 16.92 11.23
N GLY A 80 -3.53 17.75 11.48
CA GLY A 80 -2.40 17.41 12.34
C GLY A 80 -1.05 17.43 11.62
N THR A 81 -0.11 16.63 12.10
CA THR A 81 1.20 16.45 11.48
C THR A 81 1.09 15.73 10.12
N TYR A 82 2.15 15.79 9.31
CA TYR A 82 2.21 15.05 8.04
C TYR A 82 1.95 13.54 8.23
N GLU A 83 2.51 12.95 9.29
CA GLU A 83 2.29 11.54 9.65
C GLU A 83 0.81 11.23 9.93
N GLU A 84 0.15 12.12 10.69
CA GLU A 84 -1.28 11.98 10.99
C GLU A 84 -2.16 12.17 9.75
N GLN A 85 -1.82 13.15 8.91
CA GLN A 85 -2.49 13.34 7.61
C GLN A 85 -2.26 12.14 6.68
N TYR A 86 -1.03 11.60 6.64
CA TYR A 86 -0.73 10.41 5.83
C TYR A 86 -1.54 9.20 6.29
N ALA A 87 -1.73 9.01 7.60
CA ALA A 87 -2.55 7.94 8.16
C ALA A 87 -4.03 8.02 7.73
N LEU A 88 -4.53 9.23 7.43
CA LEU A 88 -5.90 9.42 6.95
C LEU A 88 -6.14 8.82 5.56
N ARG A 89 -5.10 8.55 4.78
CA ARG A 89 -5.21 7.85 3.49
C ARG A 89 -5.96 6.52 3.63
N GLU A 90 -5.77 5.85 4.76
CA GLU A 90 -6.35 4.54 5.07
C GLU A 90 -7.64 4.65 5.92
N LYS A 91 -8.19 5.86 6.08
CA LYS A 91 -9.44 6.05 6.80
C LYS A 91 -10.60 5.42 6.04
N GLN A 92 -11.21 4.41 6.64
CA GLN A 92 -12.39 3.75 6.11
C GLN A 92 -13.67 4.49 6.49
N ASP A 93 -14.61 4.53 5.56
CA ASP A 93 -15.97 4.96 5.83
C ASP A 93 -16.67 3.92 6.71
N LYS A 94 -17.50 4.42 7.63
CA LYS A 94 -18.23 3.57 8.54
C LYS A 94 -19.74 3.72 8.32
N THR A 95 -20.44 2.60 8.43
CA THR A 95 -21.90 2.58 8.34
C THR A 95 -22.48 2.22 9.71
N PRO A 96 -23.44 3.01 10.24
CA PRO A 96 -24.12 2.65 11.49
C PRO A 96 -24.86 1.33 11.35
N THR A 97 -24.70 0.45 12.32
CA THR A 97 -25.53 -0.74 12.47
C THR A 97 -26.78 -0.40 13.30
N GLY A 98 -27.82 -1.24 13.22
CA GLY A 98 -29.05 -1.04 13.98
C GLY A 98 -28.88 -0.98 15.50
N ALA A 99 -27.69 -1.33 16.04
CA ALA A 99 -27.34 -1.23 17.45
C ALA A 99 -26.57 0.06 17.80
N GLY A 100 -26.42 1.00 16.85
CA GLY A 100 -25.63 2.24 17.04
C GLY A 100 -24.11 2.03 16.98
N ILE A 101 -23.66 0.85 16.60
CA ILE A 101 -22.25 0.55 16.37
C ILE A 101 -21.92 0.88 14.92
N GLU A 102 -20.86 1.63 14.70
CA GLU A 102 -20.34 1.91 13.35
C GLU A 102 -19.37 0.80 12.90
N VAL A 103 -19.58 0.26 11.71
CA VAL A 103 -18.75 -0.79 11.11
C VAL A 103 -18.16 -0.26 9.80
N ALA A 104 -16.89 -0.55 9.57
CA ALA A 104 -16.25 -0.23 8.29
C ALA A 104 -17.00 -0.92 7.15
N ASN A 105 -17.31 -0.15 6.08
CA ASN A 105 -18.09 -0.64 4.94
C ASN A 105 -17.23 -1.08 3.74
N GLY A 106 -15.91 -0.99 3.89
CA GLY A 106 -14.94 -1.33 2.84
C GLY A 106 -14.58 -0.18 1.89
N ASP A 107 -15.30 0.94 1.96
CA ASP A 107 -14.95 2.16 1.22
C ASP A 107 -14.00 3.04 2.05
N TYR A 108 -13.20 3.85 1.38
CA TYR A 108 -12.27 4.80 1.98
C TYR A 108 -12.76 6.24 1.79
N THR A 109 -12.57 7.07 2.82
CA THR A 109 -13.03 8.46 2.80
C THR A 109 -12.28 9.28 1.74
N TYR A 110 -10.97 9.09 1.64
CA TYR A 110 -10.09 9.91 0.80
C TYR A 110 -9.53 9.14 -0.41
N ALA A 111 -9.13 7.89 -0.22
CA ALA A 111 -8.54 7.10 -1.29
C ALA A 111 -9.53 6.83 -2.44
N PRO A 112 -9.05 6.85 -3.70
CA PRO A 112 -9.85 6.48 -4.85
C PRO A 112 -10.40 5.06 -4.69
N LYS A 113 -11.60 4.81 -5.18
CA LYS A 113 -12.27 3.50 -5.07
C LYS A 113 -11.46 2.35 -5.69
N THR A 114 -10.67 2.67 -6.71
CA THR A 114 -9.79 1.74 -7.41
C THR A 114 -8.32 2.05 -7.16
N GLY A 115 -8.02 2.76 -6.07
CA GLY A 115 -6.65 3.05 -5.66
C GLY A 115 -5.87 1.76 -5.44
N THR A 116 -4.75 1.61 -6.16
CA THR A 116 -3.88 0.45 -5.95
C THR A 116 -3.32 0.49 -4.54
N CYS A 117 -3.48 -0.58 -3.80
CA CYS A 117 -2.95 -0.70 -2.44
C CYS A 117 -2.28 -2.05 -2.20
N VAL A 118 -1.42 -2.08 -1.20
CA VAL A 118 -0.80 -3.29 -0.68
C VAL A 118 -1.50 -3.68 0.61
N GLN A 119 -1.78 -4.96 0.77
CA GLN A 119 -2.21 -5.54 2.03
C GLN A 119 -1.09 -6.41 2.60
N LEU A 120 -0.74 -6.15 3.87
CA LEU A 120 0.23 -6.92 4.65
C LEU A 120 -0.52 -7.71 5.70
N ARG A 121 -0.32 -9.02 5.75
CA ARG A 121 -0.91 -9.91 6.75
C ARG A 121 0.16 -10.48 7.67
N GLY A 122 -0.16 -10.61 8.96
CA GLY A 122 0.74 -11.21 9.95
C GLY A 122 0.19 -11.12 11.36
N ASP A 123 0.97 -11.63 12.30
CA ASP A 123 0.70 -11.58 13.74
C ASP A 123 1.43 -10.42 14.38
N ILE A 124 0.73 -9.63 15.19
CA ILE A 124 1.32 -8.58 15.99
C ILE A 124 1.25 -8.91 17.49
N ARG A 125 2.33 -8.59 18.20
CA ARG A 125 2.41 -8.68 19.67
C ARG A 125 3.07 -7.44 20.24
N TYR A 126 2.43 -6.83 21.21
CA TYR A 126 2.99 -5.70 21.95
C TYR A 126 2.24 -5.50 23.27
N LYS A 127 2.86 -4.74 24.17
CA LYS A 127 2.21 -4.28 25.40
C LYS A 127 1.61 -2.91 25.17
N ASP A 128 0.29 -2.81 25.29
CA ASP A 128 -0.40 -1.52 25.17
C ASP A 128 0.04 -0.56 26.29
N ALA A 129 0.53 0.63 25.89
CA ALA A 129 1.11 1.59 26.81
C ALA A 129 0.08 2.21 27.78
N SER A 130 -1.18 2.25 27.39
CA SER A 130 -2.25 2.87 28.17
C SER A 130 -2.86 1.94 29.20
N SER A 131 -3.10 0.69 28.81
CA SER A 131 -3.74 -0.34 29.66
C SER A 131 -2.72 -1.28 30.33
N GLY A 132 -1.49 -1.35 29.80
CA GLY A 132 -0.48 -2.32 30.24
C GLY A 132 -0.80 -3.78 29.85
N VAL A 133 -1.83 -4.00 29.03
CA VAL A 133 -2.25 -5.33 28.57
C VAL A 133 -1.38 -5.80 27.40
N GLU A 134 -1.04 -7.07 27.39
CA GLU A 134 -0.42 -7.69 26.23
C GLU A 134 -1.47 -7.95 25.14
N ILE A 135 -1.22 -7.41 23.95
CA ILE A 135 -2.00 -7.62 22.74
C ILE A 135 -1.28 -8.67 21.89
N SER A 136 -2.01 -9.67 21.43
CA SER A 136 -1.53 -10.67 20.46
C SER A 136 -2.68 -11.01 19.54
N THR A 137 -2.59 -10.68 18.26
CA THR A 137 -3.67 -10.87 17.29
C THR A 137 -3.17 -10.84 15.86
N ASP A 138 -3.94 -11.45 14.96
CA ASP A 138 -3.75 -11.35 13.52
C ASP A 138 -4.17 -9.95 13.05
N VAL A 139 -3.44 -9.42 12.08
CA VAL A 139 -3.73 -8.11 11.48
C VAL A 139 -3.59 -8.13 9.97
N VAL A 140 -4.32 -7.25 9.32
CA VAL A 140 -4.15 -6.91 7.91
C VAL A 140 -4.02 -5.39 7.81
N TYR A 141 -2.85 -4.91 7.43
CA TYR A 141 -2.64 -3.50 7.13
C TYR A 141 -2.85 -3.24 5.65
N THR A 142 -3.61 -2.21 5.32
CA THR A 142 -3.80 -1.72 3.95
C THR A 142 -3.00 -0.44 3.77
N ILE A 143 -2.29 -0.33 2.66
CA ILE A 143 -1.42 0.81 2.34
C ILE A 143 -1.67 1.20 0.89
N HIS A 144 -2.39 2.31 0.65
CA HIS A 144 -2.57 2.86 -0.68
C HIS A 144 -1.26 3.42 -1.22
N LEU A 145 -0.96 3.09 -2.47
CA LEU A 145 0.25 3.51 -3.14
C LEU A 145 0.18 4.99 -3.58
N GLY A 146 1.32 5.56 -3.99
CA GLY A 146 1.50 7.00 -4.19
C GLY A 146 2.06 7.67 -2.94
N GLY A 147 1.68 8.90 -2.67
CA GLY A 147 2.06 9.64 -1.46
C GLY A 147 3.43 10.32 -1.53
N VAL A 148 4.01 10.44 -2.72
CA VAL A 148 5.33 11.07 -2.91
C VAL A 148 5.20 12.59 -3.05
N GLU A 149 4.23 13.06 -3.81
CA GLU A 149 4.03 14.49 -4.05
C GLU A 149 3.15 15.15 -2.96
N GLY A 150 2.53 14.36 -2.10
CA GLY A 150 1.69 14.83 -1.01
C GLY A 150 0.78 13.72 -0.47
N VAL A 151 0.07 14.01 0.60
CA VAL A 151 -0.84 13.06 1.24
C VAL A 151 -2.03 12.68 0.37
N ASP A 152 -2.41 13.54 -0.57
CA ASP A 152 -3.50 13.29 -1.52
C ASP A 152 -3.04 12.65 -2.84
N ASP A 153 -1.74 12.36 -2.97
CA ASP A 153 -1.18 11.70 -4.13
C ASP A 153 -1.42 10.19 -4.07
N TYR A 154 -2.21 9.65 -5.00
CA TYR A 154 -2.47 8.21 -5.19
C TYR A 154 -1.92 7.70 -6.53
N ASN A 155 -0.91 8.39 -7.07
CA ASN A 155 -0.40 8.12 -8.40
C ASN A 155 0.80 7.17 -8.36
N LEU A 156 0.83 6.24 -9.30
CA LEU A 156 1.99 5.43 -9.64
C LEU A 156 2.45 5.82 -11.05
N LEU A 157 3.55 6.55 -11.13
CA LEU A 157 4.09 7.01 -12.40
C LEU A 157 5.01 5.94 -13.02
N ARG A 158 4.96 5.80 -14.35
CA ARG A 158 5.86 4.89 -15.08
C ARG A 158 7.33 5.27 -14.89
N ASN A 159 8.22 4.32 -15.06
CA ASN A 159 9.68 4.51 -14.96
C ASN A 159 10.12 5.13 -13.62
N THR A 160 9.38 4.83 -12.56
CA THR A 160 9.66 5.32 -11.21
C THR A 160 9.87 4.15 -10.27
N TYR A 161 10.87 4.26 -9.42
CA TYR A 161 11.07 3.38 -8.28
C TYR A 161 10.45 4.02 -7.05
N TYR A 162 9.65 3.26 -6.34
CA TYR A 162 9.06 3.65 -5.06
C TYR A 162 9.62 2.77 -3.96
N THR A 163 10.00 3.37 -2.85
CA THR A 163 10.37 2.64 -1.63
C THR A 163 9.46 3.08 -0.50
N TYR A 164 8.73 2.13 0.05
CA TYR A 164 7.86 2.31 1.22
C TYR A 164 8.56 1.74 2.44
N ASN A 165 8.94 2.61 3.38
CA ASN A 165 9.42 2.22 4.68
C ASN A 165 8.23 2.23 5.64
N VAL A 166 7.80 1.04 6.06
CA VAL A 166 6.61 0.85 6.89
C VAL A 166 7.06 0.47 8.29
N LYS A 167 6.71 1.27 9.29
CA LYS A 167 6.97 0.99 10.69
C LYS A 167 5.67 0.62 11.40
N ILE A 168 5.58 -0.62 11.86
CA ILE A 168 4.42 -1.13 12.59
C ILE A 168 4.52 -0.70 14.04
N VAL A 169 3.45 -0.07 14.56
CA VAL A 169 3.39 0.50 15.91
C VAL A 169 2.34 -0.20 16.77
N SER A 170 1.16 -0.48 16.24
CA SER A 170 0.08 -1.17 16.94
C SER A 170 -0.88 -1.81 15.93
N VAL A 171 -1.93 -2.45 16.39
CA VAL A 171 -3.00 -3.06 15.55
C VAL A 171 -3.59 -2.05 14.56
N ASP A 172 -3.73 -0.80 14.96
CA ASP A 172 -4.41 0.27 14.21
C ASP A 172 -3.47 1.40 13.78
N LYS A 173 -2.17 1.28 14.05
CA LYS A 173 -1.20 2.33 13.73
C LYS A 173 0.04 1.79 13.03
N ILE A 174 0.27 2.31 11.83
CA ILE A 174 1.53 2.20 11.09
C ILE A 174 2.03 3.60 10.72
N ILE A 175 3.33 3.73 10.55
CA ILE A 175 3.98 4.95 10.06
C ILE A 175 4.60 4.60 8.72
N ILE A 176 4.38 5.44 7.73
CA ILE A 176 4.84 5.19 6.36
C ILE A 176 5.68 6.38 5.89
N GLU A 177 6.87 6.08 5.39
CA GLU A 177 7.72 7.02 4.68
C GLU A 177 7.88 6.51 3.25
N VAL A 178 7.66 7.37 2.27
CA VAL A 178 7.74 7.02 0.85
C VAL A 178 8.82 7.84 0.18
N ASP A 179 9.72 7.14 -0.48
CA ASP A 179 10.74 7.73 -1.34
C ASP A 179 10.49 7.32 -2.79
N SER A 180 10.79 8.21 -3.72
CA SER A 180 10.76 7.89 -5.15
C SER A 180 12.00 8.36 -5.88
N SER A 181 12.40 7.58 -6.89
CA SER A 181 13.43 7.98 -7.85
C SER A 181 12.99 7.60 -9.26
N LYS A 182 13.32 8.46 -10.24
CA LYS A 182 13.12 8.11 -11.65
C LYS A 182 14.21 7.12 -12.06
N LYS A 183 13.84 6.15 -12.89
CA LYS A 183 14.79 5.24 -13.51
C LYS A 183 15.72 6.04 -14.42
N THR A 184 17.03 5.95 -14.21
CA THR A 184 18.04 6.54 -15.10
C THR A 184 18.50 5.51 -16.11
N GLU A 185 19.05 5.95 -17.26
CA GLU A 185 19.60 5.05 -18.29
C GLU A 185 20.73 4.15 -17.73
N GLU A 186 21.40 4.58 -16.66
CA GLU A 186 22.44 3.79 -15.99
C GLU A 186 21.89 2.56 -15.27
N ASP A 187 20.64 2.62 -14.81
CA ASP A 187 19.96 1.48 -14.16
C ASP A 187 19.58 0.38 -15.16
N GLU A 188 19.49 0.71 -16.46
CA GLU A 188 19.21 -0.27 -17.52
C GLU A 188 20.43 -1.10 -17.93
N GLN A 189 21.63 -0.62 -17.64
CA GLN A 189 22.89 -1.24 -18.05
C GLN A 189 23.49 -2.21 -17.01
N ARG A 190 22.85 -2.43 -15.87
CA ARG A 190 23.28 -3.45 -14.90
C ARG A 190 22.50 -4.75 -15.05
N PRO A 191 22.97 -5.69 -15.91
CA PRO A 191 22.52 -7.07 -15.83
C PRO A 191 23.15 -7.67 -14.56
N GLY A 192 22.34 -7.99 -13.57
CA GLY A 192 22.80 -8.69 -12.37
C GLY A 192 22.76 -7.91 -11.05
N ALA A 193 22.06 -6.78 -10.95
CA ALA A 193 21.66 -6.25 -9.65
C ALA A 193 20.52 -7.14 -9.13
N GLU A 194 20.92 -8.19 -8.46
CA GLU A 194 20.06 -9.22 -7.92
C GLU A 194 19.16 -8.67 -6.84
N GLY A 195 17.92 -8.81 -7.06
CA GLY A 195 16.87 -8.90 -6.10
C GLY A 195 15.80 -9.72 -6.77
N ASP A 196 15.50 -10.86 -6.26
CA ASP A 196 14.51 -11.76 -6.80
C ASP A 196 13.18 -11.01 -6.98
N VAL A 197 12.84 -10.82 -8.24
CA VAL A 197 11.59 -10.20 -8.63
C VAL A 197 10.56 -11.30 -8.72
N VAL A 198 9.74 -11.43 -7.71
CA VAL A 198 8.52 -12.21 -7.84
C VAL A 198 7.60 -11.44 -8.78
N MET A 199 7.52 -11.87 -10.04
CA MET A 199 6.53 -11.36 -10.97
C MET A 199 5.15 -11.86 -10.54
N ALA A 200 4.40 -11.01 -9.86
CA ALA A 200 3.01 -11.27 -9.51
C ALA A 200 2.04 -11.14 -10.71
N LEU A 201 2.55 -10.99 -11.91
CA LEU A 201 1.77 -10.90 -13.14
C LEU A 201 1.84 -12.22 -13.92
N GLN A 202 1.06 -13.20 -13.52
CA GLN A 202 0.63 -14.24 -14.47
C GLN A 202 -0.51 -13.69 -15.31
N ILE A 203 -0.18 -13.18 -16.50
CA ILE A 203 -1.18 -12.95 -17.55
C ILE A 203 -1.62 -14.34 -18.02
N LYS A 204 -2.77 -14.81 -17.57
CA LYS A 204 -3.46 -15.90 -18.25
C LYS A 204 -3.99 -15.31 -19.56
N GLU A 205 -3.38 -15.67 -20.67
CA GLU A 205 -4.03 -15.56 -21.97
C GLU A 205 -5.30 -16.40 -21.91
N LEU A 206 -6.42 -15.77 -22.12
CA LEU A 206 -7.70 -16.43 -22.36
C LEU A 206 -7.77 -16.66 -23.87
N ASP A 207 -7.72 -17.93 -24.28
CA ASP A 207 -8.16 -18.40 -25.59
C ASP A 207 -9.65 -18.09 -25.82
#